data_a87cfebf2f1990aa3f4a415b34806ec2
#
_entry.id   a87cfebf2f1990aa3f4a415b34806ec2
#
_cell.length_a   1.000
_cell.length_b   1.000
_cell.length_c   1.000
_cell.angle_alpha   90.00
_cell.angle_beta   90.00
_cell.angle_gamma   90.00
#
_symmetry.space_group_name_H-M   'P 1'
#
loop_
_entity.id
_entity.type
_entity.pdbx_description
1 polymer ?
#
loop_
_entity_poly.entity_id
_entity_poly.type
_entity_poly.pdbx_seq_one_letter_code
_entity_poly.pdbx_strand_id
1 'polypeptide(L)'
;LSSSSAASDVYKRQKKNLNSYNGIIFMARRTKIYEGKAKILYEGPKPGTIVQYFKDDATAFNAEKKDVIEGKGVLNNRLSEFFMSGLNNIGVPTHFIKRINMREQLVRNCEIIPLEVVVRNYAAGSISKRLGIDEGTQLPRPIVEYYYKDDSLGDPIISEEHIAAFNWASSQDMDDILGLALRVNDFLSGVMFSVGIKLIDFKIEIGRFYEGEYQRLLIADEISPDSCRL
;
A
#
# COMPACT_ATOMS: atom_id res chain seq x y z
N LEU A 1 -55.45 -30.03 -21.76
CA LEU A 1 -54.48 -29.88 -22.84
C LEU A 1 -54.03 -28.43 -22.93
N SER A 2 -53.00 -28.01 -22.24
CA SER A 2 -52.04 -26.94 -22.59
C SER A 2 -51.13 -26.55 -21.40
N SER A 3 -50.24 -27.44 -21.00
CA SER A 3 -49.26 -27.09 -19.98
C SER A 3 -47.78 -27.35 -20.38
N SER A 4 -47.49 -27.55 -21.68
CA SER A 4 -46.14 -27.86 -22.14
C SER A 4 -45.39 -26.68 -22.77
N SER A 5 -46.05 -25.54 -23.11
CA SER A 5 -45.36 -24.42 -23.77
C SER A 5 -44.67 -23.45 -22.79
N ALA A 6 -45.25 -23.22 -21.61
CA ALA A 6 -44.70 -22.31 -20.61
C ALA A 6 -43.40 -22.79 -20.00
N ALA A 7 -43.25 -24.11 -19.73
CA ALA A 7 -42.03 -24.70 -19.17
C ALA A 7 -40.87 -24.63 -20.18
N SER A 8 -41.16 -24.79 -21.49
CA SER A 8 -40.15 -24.66 -22.56
C SER A 8 -39.59 -23.23 -22.68
N ASP A 9 -40.44 -22.20 -22.49
CA ASP A 9 -40.03 -20.81 -22.60
C ASP A 9 -39.23 -20.33 -21.38
N VAL A 10 -39.56 -20.84 -20.20
CA VAL A 10 -38.74 -20.57 -18.98
C VAL A 10 -37.34 -21.21 -19.11
N TYR A 11 -37.28 -22.44 -19.64
CA TYR A 11 -36.02 -23.12 -19.86
C TYR A 11 -35.15 -22.46 -20.95
N LYS A 12 -35.77 -21.95 -22.01
CA LYS A 12 -35.08 -21.18 -23.04
C LYS A 12 -34.60 -19.81 -22.55
N ARG A 13 -35.35 -19.13 -21.68
CA ARG A 13 -34.91 -17.89 -21.03
C ARG A 13 -33.76 -18.12 -20.04
N GLN A 14 -33.81 -19.22 -19.28
CA GLN A 14 -32.68 -19.58 -18.41
C GLN A 14 -31.40 -19.95 -19.19
N LYS A 15 -31.52 -20.67 -20.33
CA LYS A 15 -30.36 -20.94 -21.20
C LYS A 15 -29.79 -19.69 -21.87
N LYS A 16 -30.63 -18.70 -22.23
CA LYS A 16 -30.17 -17.43 -22.76
C LYS A 16 -29.39 -16.60 -21.69
N ASN A 17 -29.83 -16.64 -20.44
CA ASN A 17 -29.13 -15.99 -19.32
C ASN A 17 -27.86 -16.72 -18.91
N LEU A 18 -27.79 -18.07 -19.03
CA LEU A 18 -26.55 -18.81 -18.79
C LEU A 18 -25.49 -18.62 -19.88
N ASN A 19 -25.89 -18.41 -21.13
CA ASN A 19 -24.95 -18.12 -22.21
C ASN A 19 -24.38 -16.68 -22.16
N SER A 20 -25.02 -15.76 -21.44
CA SER A 20 -24.44 -14.43 -21.16
C SER A 20 -23.43 -14.43 -19.99
N TYR A 21 -23.37 -15.50 -19.20
CA TYR A 21 -22.37 -15.68 -18.13
C TYR A 21 -21.15 -16.51 -18.53
N ASN A 22 -21.16 -17.15 -19.71
CA ASN A 22 -19.99 -17.75 -20.34
C ASN A 22 -19.23 -16.74 -21.20
N GLY A 23 -19.20 -15.47 -20.80
CA GLY A 23 -18.16 -14.57 -21.21
C GLY A 23 -16.85 -15.14 -20.67
N ILE A 24 -16.09 -15.84 -21.50
CA ILE A 24 -14.65 -15.95 -21.36
C ILE A 24 -14.21 -14.51 -21.11
N ILE A 25 -13.90 -14.20 -19.84
CA ILE A 25 -13.17 -12.98 -19.53
C ILE A 25 -11.83 -13.22 -20.21
N PHE A 26 -11.72 -12.79 -21.48
CA PHE A 26 -10.43 -12.49 -22.05
C PHE A 26 -9.82 -11.54 -21.03
N MET A 27 -8.86 -12.02 -20.23
CA MET A 27 -7.97 -11.16 -19.50
C MET A 27 -7.27 -10.34 -20.56
N ALA A 28 -7.88 -9.20 -20.91
CA ALA A 28 -7.21 -8.20 -21.72
C ALA A 28 -5.88 -7.99 -21.02
N ARG A 29 -4.78 -8.21 -21.74
CA ARG A 29 -3.43 -8.09 -21.19
C ARG A 29 -3.31 -6.66 -20.67
N ARG A 30 -3.37 -6.49 -19.34
CA ARG A 30 -3.29 -5.17 -18.72
C ARG A 30 -1.97 -4.52 -19.09
N THR A 31 -2.00 -3.24 -19.38
CA THR A 31 -0.78 -2.47 -19.63
C THR A 31 0.01 -2.39 -18.34
N LYS A 32 1.27 -2.83 -18.36
CA LYS A 32 2.20 -2.67 -17.25
C LYS A 32 2.66 -1.20 -17.22
N ILE A 33 2.45 -0.54 -16.08
CA ILE A 33 2.86 0.85 -15.82
C ILE A 33 4.26 0.89 -15.26
N TYR A 34 4.54 0.03 -14.27
CA TYR A 34 5.78 0.04 -13.50
C TYR A 34 6.08 -1.35 -12.94
N GLU A 35 7.36 -1.65 -12.78
CA GLU A 35 7.81 -2.83 -12.06
C GLU A 35 8.93 -2.46 -11.09
N GLY A 36 8.65 -2.64 -9.80
CA GLY A 36 9.61 -2.44 -8.71
C GLY A 36 10.16 -3.75 -8.16
N LYS A 37 10.84 -3.65 -7.03
CA LYS A 37 11.50 -4.78 -6.34
C LYS A 37 10.49 -5.84 -5.90
N ALA A 38 9.38 -5.44 -5.27
CA ALA A 38 8.39 -6.35 -4.69
C ALA A 38 7.04 -6.35 -5.40
N LYS A 39 6.79 -5.43 -6.32
CA LYS A 39 5.47 -5.18 -6.92
C LYS A 39 5.53 -4.86 -8.40
N ILE A 40 4.42 -5.15 -9.10
CA ILE A 40 4.17 -4.69 -10.47
C ILE A 40 2.86 -3.91 -10.47
N LEU A 41 2.85 -2.75 -11.12
CA LEU A 41 1.66 -1.93 -11.29
C LEU A 41 1.14 -2.05 -12.72
N TYR A 42 -0.15 -2.28 -12.84
CA TYR A 42 -0.87 -2.35 -14.11
C TYR A 42 -1.99 -1.32 -14.15
N GLU A 43 -2.39 -0.90 -15.35
CA GLU A 43 -3.60 -0.11 -15.52
C GLU A 43 -4.81 -0.84 -14.93
N GLY A 44 -5.61 -0.11 -14.18
CA GLY A 44 -6.83 -0.64 -13.58
C GLY A 44 -8.00 -0.69 -14.59
N PRO A 45 -9.09 -1.37 -14.23
CA PRO A 45 -10.25 -1.53 -15.10
C PRO A 45 -11.07 -0.25 -15.32
N LYS A 46 -10.82 0.79 -14.53
CA LYS A 46 -11.45 2.12 -14.63
C LYS A 46 -10.39 3.20 -14.59
N PRO A 47 -10.59 4.33 -15.28
CA PRO A 47 -9.71 5.50 -15.14
C PRO A 47 -9.52 5.87 -13.66
N GLY A 48 -8.32 6.29 -13.29
CA GLY A 48 -7.98 6.64 -11.91
C GLY A 48 -7.79 5.44 -10.97
N THR A 49 -7.67 4.21 -11.51
CA THR A 49 -7.37 3.01 -10.74
C THR A 49 -6.13 2.28 -11.25
N ILE A 50 -5.45 1.58 -10.36
CA ILE A 50 -4.27 0.75 -10.62
C ILE A 50 -4.52 -0.64 -10.03
N VAL A 51 -4.03 -1.67 -10.72
CA VAL A 51 -3.90 -3.01 -10.15
C VAL A 51 -2.46 -3.20 -9.70
N GLN A 52 -2.30 -3.45 -8.42
CA GLN A 52 -1.03 -3.72 -7.77
C GLN A 52 -0.87 -5.23 -7.57
N TYR A 53 0.16 -5.81 -8.21
CA TYR A 53 0.52 -7.22 -8.10
C TYR A 53 1.70 -7.37 -7.16
N PHE A 54 1.61 -8.27 -6.19
CA PHE A 54 2.64 -8.59 -5.21
C PHE A 54 3.49 -9.77 -5.66
N LYS A 55 4.81 -9.55 -5.77
CA LYS A 55 5.82 -10.54 -6.15
C LYS A 55 6.29 -11.32 -4.92
N ASP A 56 6.88 -12.48 -5.17
CA ASP A 56 7.57 -13.25 -4.13
C ASP A 56 9.04 -12.83 -3.95
N ASP A 57 9.50 -11.88 -4.77
CA ASP A 57 10.85 -11.37 -4.72
C ASP A 57 11.12 -10.72 -3.35
N ALA A 58 12.22 -11.10 -2.73
CA ALA A 58 12.77 -10.50 -1.52
C ALA A 58 14.12 -9.86 -1.84
N THR A 59 14.32 -8.65 -1.37
CA THR A 59 15.60 -7.94 -1.50
C THR A 59 16.08 -7.48 -0.14
N ALA A 60 17.38 -7.59 0.11
CA ALA A 60 18.02 -7.06 1.31
C ALA A 60 19.29 -6.29 0.93
N PHE A 61 19.74 -5.40 1.82
CA PHE A 61 20.96 -4.61 1.65
C PHE A 61 20.99 -3.83 0.32
N ASN A 62 19.98 -2.98 0.08
CA ASN A 62 19.84 -2.19 -1.16
C ASN A 62 19.90 -3.03 -2.43
N ALA A 63 19.23 -4.19 -2.43
CA ALA A 63 19.19 -5.16 -3.52
C ALA A 63 20.50 -5.90 -3.83
N GLU A 64 21.51 -5.85 -2.96
CA GLU A 64 22.72 -6.68 -3.09
C GLU A 64 22.41 -8.16 -2.91
N LYS A 65 21.40 -8.51 -2.09
CA LYS A 65 20.87 -9.85 -1.97
C LYS A 65 19.47 -9.92 -2.54
N LYS A 66 19.25 -10.85 -3.45
CA LYS A 66 17.95 -11.16 -4.04
C LYS A 66 17.64 -12.62 -3.80
N ASP A 67 16.42 -12.89 -3.36
CA ASP A 67 15.88 -14.22 -3.15
C ASP A 67 14.40 -14.25 -3.48
N VAL A 68 13.83 -15.44 -3.61
CA VAL A 68 12.40 -15.62 -3.84
C VAL A 68 11.84 -16.41 -2.66
N ILE A 69 10.93 -15.79 -1.92
CA ILE A 69 10.24 -16.43 -0.79
C ILE A 69 8.84 -16.82 -1.27
N GLU A 70 8.64 -18.10 -1.56
CA GLU A 70 7.36 -18.61 -2.05
C GLU A 70 6.19 -18.24 -1.11
N GLY A 71 5.14 -17.65 -1.68
CA GLY A 71 3.97 -17.22 -0.93
C GLY A 71 4.08 -15.84 -0.28
N LYS A 72 5.26 -15.19 -0.27
CA LYS A 72 5.45 -13.85 0.32
C LYS A 72 4.47 -12.83 -0.24
N GLY A 73 4.33 -12.76 -1.57
CA GLY A 73 3.41 -11.83 -2.22
C GLY A 73 1.95 -12.07 -1.86
N VAL A 74 1.55 -13.33 -1.63
CA VAL A 74 0.20 -13.67 -1.16
C VAL A 74 -0.03 -13.14 0.26
N LEU A 75 0.94 -13.34 1.16
CA LEU A 75 0.85 -12.86 2.53
C LEU A 75 0.84 -11.33 2.58
N ASN A 76 1.75 -10.67 1.87
CA ASN A 76 1.83 -9.21 1.83
C ASN A 76 0.55 -8.58 1.28
N ASN A 77 -0.03 -9.15 0.20
CA ASN A 77 -1.31 -8.69 -0.33
C ASN A 77 -2.44 -8.78 0.71
N ARG A 78 -2.52 -9.89 1.47
CA ARG A 78 -3.55 -10.08 2.50
C ARG A 78 -3.34 -9.17 3.72
N LEU A 79 -2.10 -9.01 4.17
CA LEU A 79 -1.77 -8.13 5.29
C LEU A 79 -2.00 -6.67 4.92
N SER A 80 -1.60 -6.26 3.71
CA SER A 80 -1.88 -4.91 3.21
C SER A 80 -3.38 -4.62 3.11
N GLU A 81 -4.20 -5.58 2.60
CA GLU A 81 -5.67 -5.46 2.65
C GLU A 81 -6.17 -5.25 4.08
N PHE A 82 -5.71 -6.05 5.03
CA PHE A 82 -6.15 -5.99 6.41
C PHE A 82 -5.83 -4.62 7.04
N PHE A 83 -4.58 -4.16 6.94
CA PHE A 83 -4.16 -2.90 7.53
C PHE A 83 -4.80 -1.69 6.85
N MET A 84 -4.80 -1.64 5.51
CA MET A 84 -5.37 -0.53 4.75
C MET A 84 -6.89 -0.41 4.96
N SER A 85 -7.61 -1.54 5.04
CA SER A 85 -9.04 -1.55 5.36
C SER A 85 -9.29 -1.10 6.79
N GLY A 86 -8.49 -1.56 7.75
CA GLY A 86 -8.56 -1.13 9.14
C GLY A 86 -8.34 0.38 9.31
N LEU A 87 -7.35 0.94 8.62
CA LEU A 87 -7.08 2.37 8.59
C LEU A 87 -8.26 3.17 8.02
N ASN A 88 -8.83 2.72 6.89
CA ASN A 88 -10.02 3.35 6.33
C ASN A 88 -11.19 3.36 7.34
N ASN A 89 -11.39 2.27 8.07
CA ASN A 89 -12.47 2.15 9.07
C ASN A 89 -12.33 3.13 10.24
N ILE A 90 -11.11 3.50 10.61
CA ILE A 90 -10.83 4.51 11.65
C ILE A 90 -10.68 5.93 11.09
N GLY A 91 -10.99 6.14 9.81
CA GLY A 91 -10.94 7.46 9.16
C GLY A 91 -9.53 7.92 8.80
N VAL A 92 -8.56 7.01 8.64
CA VAL A 92 -7.27 7.28 8.00
C VAL A 92 -7.38 6.87 6.54
N PRO A 93 -7.42 7.81 5.60
CA PRO A 93 -7.70 7.51 4.20
C PRO A 93 -6.53 6.78 3.55
N THR A 94 -6.84 5.71 2.80
CA THR A 94 -5.85 4.94 2.04
C THR A 94 -6.23 4.85 0.55
N HIS A 95 -5.27 4.52 -0.29
CA HIS A 95 -5.53 4.30 -1.71
C HIS A 95 -6.23 2.95 -1.99
N PHE A 96 -6.31 2.06 -1.01
CA PHE A 96 -6.88 0.72 -1.16
C PHE A 96 -8.38 0.78 -1.47
N ILE A 97 -8.81 0.01 -2.47
CA ILE A 97 -10.21 -0.16 -2.86
C ILE A 97 -10.69 -1.56 -2.50
N LYS A 98 -10.03 -2.59 -3.01
CA LYS A 98 -10.35 -4.00 -2.71
C LYS A 98 -9.26 -4.95 -3.17
N ARG A 99 -9.20 -6.12 -2.56
CA ARG A 99 -8.42 -7.26 -3.08
C ARG A 99 -9.16 -7.89 -4.27
N ILE A 100 -8.42 -8.17 -5.34
CA ILE A 100 -8.94 -8.83 -6.55
C ILE A 100 -8.79 -10.35 -6.44
N ASN A 101 -7.59 -10.81 -6.08
CA ASN A 101 -7.26 -12.21 -5.92
C ASN A 101 -6.13 -12.38 -4.87
N MET A 102 -5.48 -13.54 -4.85
CA MET A 102 -4.44 -13.84 -3.86
C MET A 102 -3.21 -12.92 -3.94
N ARG A 103 -2.91 -12.35 -5.12
CA ARG A 103 -1.70 -11.55 -5.38
C ARG A 103 -1.99 -10.13 -5.85
N GLU A 104 -3.26 -9.79 -6.09
CA GLU A 104 -3.61 -8.52 -6.68
C GLU A 104 -4.63 -7.76 -5.85
N GLN A 105 -4.45 -6.46 -5.76
CA GLN A 105 -5.43 -5.54 -5.23
C GLN A 105 -5.66 -4.36 -6.18
N LEU A 106 -6.87 -3.81 -6.14
CA LEU A 106 -7.26 -2.60 -6.83
C LEU A 106 -7.05 -1.43 -5.88
N VAL A 107 -6.35 -0.42 -6.35
CA VAL A 107 -6.05 0.80 -5.60
C VAL A 107 -6.39 2.03 -6.43
N ARG A 108 -6.55 3.19 -5.78
CA ARG A 108 -6.64 4.48 -6.45
C ARG A 108 -5.29 4.86 -7.03
N ASN A 109 -5.30 5.44 -8.23
CA ASN A 109 -4.10 6.05 -8.80
C ASN A 109 -3.88 7.40 -8.13
N CYS A 110 -2.79 7.51 -7.38
CA CYS A 110 -2.40 8.72 -6.67
C CYS A 110 -1.11 9.28 -7.26
N GLU A 111 -0.96 10.59 -7.23
CA GLU A 111 0.31 11.25 -7.44
C GLU A 111 1.16 11.08 -6.19
N ILE A 112 2.15 10.19 -6.24
CA ILE A 112 3.02 9.91 -5.08
C ILE A 112 3.90 11.14 -4.79
N ILE A 113 3.83 11.62 -3.56
CA ILE A 113 4.79 12.60 -3.04
C ILE A 113 6.14 11.90 -2.96
N PRO A 114 7.24 12.48 -3.45
CA PRO A 114 8.53 11.79 -3.54
C PRO A 114 9.21 11.69 -2.16
N LEU A 115 8.45 11.25 -1.16
CA LEU A 115 8.86 11.08 0.22
C LEU A 115 8.55 9.67 0.70
N GLU A 116 9.49 9.08 1.42
CA GLU A 116 9.24 7.98 2.32
C GLU A 116 9.14 8.53 3.74
N VAL A 117 8.06 8.21 4.43
CA VAL A 117 7.80 8.63 5.81
C VAL A 117 8.04 7.46 6.74
N VAL A 118 9.03 7.56 7.61
CA VAL A 118 9.41 6.51 8.55
C VAL A 118 9.04 6.93 9.96
N VAL A 119 8.26 6.10 10.66
CA VAL A 119 7.92 6.31 12.06
C VAL A 119 8.62 5.27 12.92
N ARG A 120 9.36 5.72 13.94
CA ARG A 120 10.18 4.87 14.81
C ARG A 120 9.73 4.95 16.25
N ASN A 121 9.43 3.78 16.83
CA ASN A 121 9.12 3.63 18.25
C ASN A 121 10.34 3.17 19.06
N TYR A 122 11.26 2.44 18.41
CA TYR A 122 12.49 1.93 18.99
C TYR A 122 13.66 2.25 18.08
N ALA A 123 14.85 2.40 18.66
CA ALA A 123 16.05 2.59 17.88
C ALA A 123 16.43 1.29 17.16
N ALA A 124 16.53 1.36 15.83
CA ALA A 124 17.00 0.25 14.98
C ALA A 124 17.55 0.77 13.64
N GLY A 125 18.52 0.07 13.09
CA GLY A 125 19.09 0.37 11.77
C GLY A 125 19.76 1.74 11.69
N SER A 126 19.35 2.60 10.77
CA SER A 126 20.05 3.87 10.49
C SER A 126 20.04 4.85 11.66
N ILE A 127 18.98 4.93 12.46
CA ILE A 127 18.92 5.85 13.59
C ILE A 127 19.91 5.45 14.70
N SER A 128 20.05 4.15 14.98
CA SER A 128 21.02 3.65 15.96
C SER A 128 22.44 4.04 15.58
N LYS A 129 22.80 3.85 14.31
CA LYS A 129 24.12 4.22 13.79
C LYS A 129 24.37 5.74 13.80
N ARG A 130 23.35 6.53 13.42
CA ARG A 130 23.45 7.98 13.30
C ARG A 130 23.58 8.69 14.63
N LEU A 131 22.85 8.21 15.65
CA LEU A 131 22.76 8.83 16.97
C LEU A 131 23.56 8.09 18.06
N GLY A 132 24.19 6.95 17.73
CA GLY A 132 24.94 6.15 18.72
C GLY A 132 24.04 5.56 19.81
N ILE A 133 22.78 5.22 19.47
CA ILE A 133 21.80 4.62 20.38
C ILE A 133 21.80 3.12 20.18
N ASP A 134 21.81 2.35 21.26
CA ASP A 134 21.76 0.88 21.19
C ASP A 134 20.45 0.40 20.53
N GLU A 135 20.56 -0.58 19.63
CA GLU A 135 19.39 -1.18 18.97
C GLU A 135 18.45 -1.80 20.02
N GLY A 136 17.14 -1.62 19.79
CA GLY A 136 16.09 -2.06 20.70
C GLY A 136 15.78 -1.08 21.83
N THR A 137 16.53 0.03 21.96
CA THR A 137 16.21 1.09 22.93
C THR A 137 14.87 1.75 22.57
N GLN A 138 13.95 1.78 23.53
CA GLN A 138 12.69 2.48 23.34
C GLN A 138 12.94 3.99 23.25
N LEU A 139 12.39 4.63 22.22
CA LEU A 139 12.49 6.08 22.06
C LEU A 139 11.52 6.78 23.03
N PRO A 140 11.86 7.97 23.55
CA PRO A 140 10.98 8.71 24.48
C PRO A 140 9.61 9.05 23.91
N ARG A 141 9.51 9.15 22.60
CA ARG A 141 8.28 9.32 21.80
C ARG A 141 8.52 8.77 20.40
N PRO A 142 7.46 8.49 19.61
CA PRO A 142 7.63 8.18 18.20
C PRO A 142 8.39 9.30 17.48
N ILE A 143 9.38 8.94 16.68
CA ILE A 143 10.14 9.87 15.83
C ILE A 143 9.66 9.68 14.40
N VAL A 144 9.33 10.78 13.74
CA VAL A 144 8.98 10.78 12.30
C VAL A 144 10.17 11.34 11.53
N GLU A 145 10.61 10.60 10.53
CA GLU A 145 11.72 10.97 9.64
C GLU A 145 11.24 10.95 8.21
N TYR A 146 11.81 11.85 7.40
CA TYR A 146 11.51 11.98 5.98
C TYR A 146 12.74 11.59 5.16
N TYR A 147 12.51 10.80 4.11
CA TYR A 147 13.55 10.37 3.17
C TYR A 147 13.11 10.75 1.77
N TYR A 148 14.04 11.25 0.97
CA TYR A 148 13.76 11.48 -0.45
C TYR A 148 13.72 10.15 -1.18
N LYS A 149 12.59 9.88 -1.84
CA LYS A 149 12.34 8.61 -2.54
C LYS A 149 13.09 8.58 -3.86
N ASP A 150 14.33 8.13 -3.83
CA ASP A 150 15.18 7.92 -4.99
C ASP A 150 16.16 6.77 -4.74
N ASP A 151 15.82 5.59 -5.26
CA ASP A 151 16.64 4.37 -5.13
C ASP A 151 18.08 4.58 -5.62
N SER A 152 18.32 5.44 -6.61
CA SER A 152 19.65 5.71 -7.16
C SER A 152 20.55 6.48 -6.19
N LEU A 153 19.94 7.24 -5.29
CA LEU A 153 20.61 8.00 -4.23
C LEU A 153 20.62 7.26 -2.88
N GLY A 154 19.98 6.07 -2.81
CA GLY A 154 19.85 5.29 -1.58
C GLY A 154 18.88 5.89 -0.56
N ASP A 155 17.84 6.57 -1.02
CA ASP A 155 16.78 7.18 -0.23
C ASP A 155 17.37 8.02 0.94
N PRO A 156 18.03 9.17 0.65
CA PRO A 156 18.71 9.95 1.68
C PRO A 156 17.70 10.61 2.63
N ILE A 157 18.07 10.70 3.92
CA ILE A 157 17.30 11.46 4.90
C ILE A 157 17.35 12.95 4.56
N ILE A 158 16.21 13.63 4.67
CA ILE A 158 16.04 15.04 4.34
C ILE A 158 15.28 15.78 5.47
N SER A 159 15.41 17.10 5.48
CA SER A 159 14.64 17.97 6.38
C SER A 159 13.41 18.56 5.70
N GLU A 160 12.51 19.14 6.50
CA GLU A 160 11.35 19.87 5.98
C GLU A 160 11.77 21.09 5.13
N GLU A 161 12.93 21.69 5.41
CA GLU A 161 13.47 22.78 4.58
C GLU A 161 13.81 22.30 3.16
N HIS A 162 14.32 21.08 3.00
CA HIS A 162 14.55 20.51 1.67
C HIS A 162 13.19 20.30 0.97
N ILE A 163 12.20 19.75 1.67
CA ILE A 163 10.88 19.49 1.11
C ILE A 163 10.21 20.78 0.63
N ALA A 164 10.29 21.82 1.44
CA ALA A 164 9.76 23.15 1.10
C ALA A 164 10.53 23.82 -0.05
N ALA A 165 11.87 23.78 0.00
CA ALA A 165 12.71 24.43 -1.00
C ALA A 165 12.54 23.85 -2.41
N PHE A 166 12.30 22.54 -2.50
CA PHE A 166 12.05 21.85 -3.76
C PHE A 166 10.57 21.73 -4.14
N ASN A 167 9.66 22.29 -3.33
CA ASN A 167 8.21 22.23 -3.52
C ASN A 167 7.65 20.80 -3.68
N TRP A 168 8.21 19.82 -2.97
CA TRP A 168 7.70 18.44 -2.99
C TRP A 168 6.40 18.30 -2.24
N ALA A 169 6.24 19.07 -1.12
CA ALA A 169 5.02 19.18 -0.37
C ALA A 169 4.90 20.59 0.24
N SER A 170 3.67 21.08 0.40
CA SER A 170 3.39 22.32 1.10
C SER A 170 3.52 22.12 2.62
N SER A 171 3.62 23.22 3.38
CA SER A 171 3.59 23.14 4.86
C SER A 171 2.32 22.48 5.37
N GLN A 172 1.17 22.73 4.72
CA GLN A 172 -0.08 22.08 5.08
C GLN A 172 -0.05 20.57 4.79
N ASP A 173 0.50 20.16 3.62
CA ASP A 173 0.71 18.74 3.33
C ASP A 173 1.58 18.09 4.40
N MET A 174 2.64 18.76 4.89
CA MET A 174 3.55 18.23 5.92
C MET A 174 2.86 18.05 7.28
N ASP A 175 2.03 18.99 7.70
CA ASP A 175 1.22 18.87 8.91
C ASP A 175 0.25 17.68 8.81
N ASP A 176 -0.42 17.54 7.66
CA ASP A 176 -1.34 16.43 7.40
C ASP A 176 -0.61 15.08 7.33
N ILE A 177 0.56 15.01 6.67
CA ILE A 177 1.42 13.82 6.61
C ILE A 177 1.84 13.39 8.02
N LEU A 178 2.32 14.31 8.84
CA LEU A 178 2.69 14.04 10.23
C LEU A 178 1.50 13.47 11.02
N GLY A 179 0.34 14.12 10.91
CA GLY A 179 -0.89 13.66 11.56
C GLY A 179 -1.32 12.26 11.12
N LEU A 180 -1.26 11.97 9.80
CA LEU A 180 -1.56 10.65 9.25
C LEU A 180 -0.55 9.60 9.73
N ALA A 181 0.76 9.91 9.70
CA ALA A 181 1.81 8.99 10.10
C ALA A 181 1.69 8.56 11.57
N LEU A 182 1.38 9.50 12.47
CA LEU A 182 1.17 9.21 13.89
C LEU A 182 -0.09 8.36 14.12
N ARG A 183 -1.19 8.64 13.42
CA ARG A 183 -2.42 7.82 13.50
C ARG A 183 -2.20 6.41 12.97
N VAL A 184 -1.42 6.26 11.89
CA VAL A 184 -1.00 4.94 11.39
C VAL A 184 -0.16 4.22 12.43
N ASN A 185 0.78 4.93 13.10
CA ASN A 185 1.59 4.36 14.18
C ASN A 185 0.75 3.81 15.33
N ASP A 186 -0.21 4.58 15.81
CA ASP A 186 -1.08 4.17 16.91
C ASP A 186 -1.91 2.93 16.54
N PHE A 187 -2.48 2.92 15.34
CA PHE A 187 -3.23 1.77 14.83
C PHE A 187 -2.36 0.52 14.71
N LEU A 188 -1.22 0.61 14.03
CA LEU A 188 -0.32 -0.53 13.83
C LEU A 188 0.24 -1.05 15.14
N SER A 189 0.67 -0.16 16.05
CA SER A 189 1.18 -0.52 17.37
C SER A 189 0.13 -1.28 18.18
N GLY A 190 -1.13 -0.83 18.19
CA GLY A 190 -2.23 -1.49 18.87
C GLY A 190 -2.53 -2.87 18.30
N VAL A 191 -2.61 -2.99 16.96
CA VAL A 191 -2.87 -4.28 16.30
C VAL A 191 -1.74 -5.27 16.55
N MET A 192 -0.47 -4.85 16.38
CA MET A 192 0.69 -5.72 16.60
C MET A 192 0.80 -6.15 18.06
N PHE A 193 0.59 -5.23 19.00
CA PHE A 193 0.60 -5.52 20.43
C PHE A 193 -0.46 -6.56 20.82
N SER A 194 -1.65 -6.50 20.20
CA SER A 194 -2.75 -7.44 20.50
C SER A 194 -2.41 -8.89 20.17
N VAL A 195 -1.43 -9.13 19.32
CA VAL A 195 -0.94 -10.48 18.94
C VAL A 195 0.46 -10.77 19.46
N GLY A 196 0.95 -9.97 20.42
CA GLY A 196 2.23 -10.18 21.06
C GLY A 196 3.46 -9.76 20.23
N ILE A 197 3.25 -8.95 19.20
CA ILE A 197 4.31 -8.41 18.35
C ILE A 197 4.59 -6.96 18.74
N LYS A 198 5.86 -6.58 18.73
CA LYS A 198 6.30 -5.22 19.00
C LYS A 198 6.63 -4.52 17.66
N LEU A 199 5.98 -3.39 17.39
CA LEU A 199 6.29 -2.56 16.23
C LEU A 199 7.51 -1.68 16.55
N ILE A 200 8.61 -1.94 15.89
CA ILE A 200 9.87 -1.20 16.05
C ILE A 200 9.82 0.09 15.24
N ASP A 201 9.64 -0.03 13.96
CA ASP A 201 9.43 1.06 13.02
C ASP A 201 8.66 0.58 11.79
N PHE A 202 8.19 1.53 11.00
CA PHE A 202 7.58 1.26 9.69
C PHE A 202 7.79 2.43 8.74
N LYS A 203 7.63 2.14 7.46
CA LYS A 203 7.68 3.09 6.36
C LYS A 203 6.33 3.14 5.65
N ILE A 204 5.87 4.33 5.32
CA ILE A 204 4.71 4.57 4.46
C ILE A 204 5.05 5.57 3.35
N GLU A 205 4.28 5.50 2.27
CA GLU A 205 4.26 6.48 1.21
C GLU A 205 2.91 7.20 1.20
N ILE A 206 2.92 8.44 0.76
CA ILE A 206 1.73 9.29 0.70
C ILE A 206 1.49 9.71 -0.75
N GLY A 207 0.25 9.64 -1.18
CA GLY A 207 -0.17 10.09 -2.51
C GLY A 207 -1.24 11.17 -2.45
N ARG A 208 -1.17 12.13 -3.37
CA ARG A 208 -2.24 13.09 -3.62
C ARG A 208 -3.29 12.43 -4.49
N PHE A 209 -4.52 12.50 -4.07
CA PHE A 209 -5.67 12.01 -4.82
C PHE A 209 -6.63 13.17 -5.06
N TYR A 210 -7.05 13.31 -6.31
CA TYR A 210 -7.92 14.40 -6.75
C TYR A 210 -9.33 13.87 -7.03
N GLU A 211 -10.32 14.43 -6.34
CA GLU A 211 -11.76 14.24 -6.60
C GLU A 211 -12.35 15.54 -7.13
N GLY A 212 -12.29 15.75 -8.45
CA GLY A 212 -12.60 17.05 -9.05
C GLY A 212 -11.57 18.09 -8.63
N GLU A 213 -12.01 19.19 -8.00
CA GLU A 213 -11.14 20.26 -7.50
C GLU A 213 -10.58 19.99 -6.09
N TYR A 214 -11.05 18.93 -5.43
CA TYR A 214 -10.62 18.60 -4.07
C TYR A 214 -9.42 17.66 -4.12
N GLN A 215 -8.33 18.08 -3.44
CA GLN A 215 -7.16 17.25 -3.17
C GLN A 215 -7.26 16.68 -1.76
N ARG A 216 -6.88 15.43 -1.58
CA ARG A 216 -6.62 14.86 -0.26
C ARG A 216 -5.43 13.90 -0.31
N LEU A 217 -4.78 13.75 0.83
CA LEU A 217 -3.68 12.82 1.01
C LEU A 217 -4.21 11.43 1.36
N LEU A 218 -3.62 10.41 0.75
CA LEU A 218 -3.92 9.00 1.01
C LEU A 218 -2.65 8.27 1.41
N ILE A 219 -2.75 7.35 2.37
CA ILE A 219 -1.72 6.34 2.57
C ILE A 219 -1.69 5.46 1.32
N ALA A 220 -0.55 5.39 0.69
CA ALA A 220 -0.31 4.67 -0.56
C ALA A 220 0.65 3.50 -0.34
N ASP A 221 1.11 2.90 -1.43
CA ASP A 221 2.00 1.74 -1.49
C ASP A 221 1.42 0.52 -0.76
N GLU A 222 2.06 0.01 0.28
CA GLU A 222 1.60 -1.11 1.09
C GLU A 222 1.91 -0.91 2.57
N ILE A 223 1.18 -1.62 3.41
CA ILE A 223 1.58 -1.88 4.80
C ILE A 223 1.65 -3.39 4.97
N SER A 224 2.86 -3.89 5.14
CA SER A 224 3.16 -5.32 5.24
C SER A 224 4.45 -5.52 6.04
N PRO A 225 4.86 -6.76 6.34
CA PRO A 225 6.18 -7.00 6.96
C PRO A 225 7.36 -6.44 6.16
N ASP A 226 7.23 -6.22 4.84
CA ASP A 226 8.28 -5.60 4.03
C ASP A 226 8.47 -4.11 4.32
N SER A 227 7.42 -3.43 4.81
CA SER A 227 7.47 -2.01 5.18
C SER A 227 7.57 -1.79 6.69
N CYS A 228 7.61 -2.86 7.50
CA CYS A 228 7.69 -2.81 8.96
C CYS A 228 8.92 -3.54 9.49
N ARG A 229 9.41 -3.10 10.64
CA ARG A 229 10.34 -3.85 11.47
C ARG A 229 9.62 -4.22 12.76
N LEU A 230 9.66 -5.52 13.06
CA LEU A 230 8.90 -6.13 14.13
C LEU A 230 9.82 -6.82 15.15
#